data_13a2ffb020c8e6f394f31f0e048a9545
#
_entry.id   13a2ffb020c8e6f394f31f0e048a9545
#
_cell.length_a   1.000
_cell.length_b   1.000
_cell.length_c   1.000
_cell.angle_alpha   90.00
_cell.angle_beta   90.00
_cell.angle_gamma   90.00
#
_symmetry.space_group_name_H-M   'P 1'
#
loop_
_entity.id
_entity.type
_entity.pdbx_description
1 polymer ?
#
loop_
_entity_poly.entity_id
_entity_poly.type
_entity_poly.pdbx_seq_one_letter_code
_entity_poly.pdbx_strand_id
1 'polypeptide(L)'
;TQACPKVSFEPIPIHFCTPAGFAILKCNDKKFNGSGPCTNVSTIQCTHGIRPVVSTQLLLNGSLAEGDVIIRSENFTNNAKTIIVQLNETVEINCTRPSNNTRKGIHLGWRRTFFATEKIIGDIRKAHCNVSXAKWNNTLRQIAMKLREQFNTSTIIFNQSSGGDPEI
;
A
#
# COMPACT_ATOMS: atom_id res chain seq x y z
N THR A 1 17.96 14.07 -17.49
CA THR A 1 16.96 14.25 -16.45
C THR A 1 17.33 13.43 -15.23
N GLN A 2 17.29 14.05 -14.10
CA GLN A 2 17.58 13.35 -12.89
C GLN A 2 16.33 12.68 -12.36
N ALA A 3 16.33 11.36 -12.40
CA ALA A 3 15.16 10.62 -11.99
C ALA A 3 15.04 10.46 -10.48
N CYS A 4 16.18 10.43 -9.79
CA CYS A 4 16.16 10.15 -8.36
C CYS A 4 17.09 11.09 -7.62
N PRO A 5 16.65 12.31 -7.39
CA PRO A 5 17.48 13.21 -6.60
C PRO A 5 17.59 12.74 -5.16
N LYS A 6 18.71 13.09 -4.55
CA LYS A 6 18.96 12.71 -3.17
C LYS A 6 18.30 13.71 -2.24
N VAL A 7 17.06 13.48 -1.92
CA VAL A 7 16.31 14.33 -1.00
C VAL A 7 15.63 13.46 0.02
N SER A 8 15.51 14.01 1.21
CA SER A 8 14.69 13.38 2.22
C SER A 8 13.23 13.70 1.96
N PHE A 9 12.40 12.72 2.21
CA PHE A 9 11.00 12.89 1.91
C PHE A 9 10.16 12.14 2.93
N GLU A 10 9.17 12.82 3.45
CA GLU A 10 8.29 12.21 4.42
C GLU A 10 6.91 12.81 4.28
N PRO A 11 5.91 12.00 3.93
CA PRO A 11 4.55 12.52 3.88
C PRO A 11 4.07 12.88 5.28
N ILE A 12 3.56 14.09 5.44
CA ILE A 12 3.00 14.51 6.71
C ILE A 12 1.49 14.58 6.58
N PRO A 13 0.77 14.30 7.66
CA PRO A 13 -0.69 14.28 7.58
C PRO A 13 -1.28 15.62 7.19
N ILE A 14 -2.28 15.58 6.34
CA ILE A 14 -3.00 16.75 5.87
C ILE A 14 -4.44 16.59 6.27
N HIS A 15 -5.02 17.67 6.77
CA HIS A 15 -6.43 17.70 7.11
C HIS A 15 -7.15 18.57 6.09
N PHE A 16 -8.31 18.11 5.65
CA PHE A 16 -9.16 18.89 4.76
C PHE A 16 -10.32 19.41 5.57
N CYS A 17 -10.58 20.71 5.46
CA CYS A 17 -11.63 21.35 6.23
C CYS A 17 -12.54 22.13 5.33
N THR A 18 -13.80 22.25 5.75
CA THR A 18 -14.76 23.06 5.01
C THR A 18 -14.73 24.50 5.50
N PRO A 19 -15.08 25.41 4.61
CA PRO A 19 -15.24 26.80 5.08
C PRO A 19 -16.50 26.97 5.89
N ALA A 20 -16.63 28.15 6.50
CA ALA A 20 -17.80 28.44 7.30
C ALA A 20 -19.06 28.31 6.46
N GLY A 21 -20.08 27.74 7.05
CA GLY A 21 -21.33 27.54 6.36
C GLY A 21 -21.44 26.22 5.60
N PHE A 22 -20.35 25.41 5.59
CA PHE A 22 -20.35 24.10 4.96
C PHE A 22 -19.98 23.04 5.97
N ALA A 23 -20.29 21.82 5.65
CA ALA A 23 -19.99 20.71 6.54
C ALA A 23 -19.66 19.48 5.73
N ILE A 24 -18.91 18.58 6.33
CA ILE A 24 -18.61 17.29 5.77
C ILE A 24 -19.43 16.25 6.51
N LEU A 25 -20.08 15.37 5.77
CA LEU A 25 -20.80 14.26 6.36
C LEU A 25 -19.93 13.03 6.30
N LYS A 26 -19.81 12.37 7.43
CA LYS A 26 -18.96 11.20 7.55
C LYS A 26 -19.81 10.00 7.88
N CYS A 27 -19.72 8.95 7.06
CA CYS A 27 -20.41 7.71 7.32
C CYS A 27 -19.56 6.84 8.24
N ASN A 28 -20.12 6.47 9.37
CA ASN A 28 -19.39 5.69 10.37
C ASN A 28 -19.83 4.22 10.38
N ASP A 29 -20.62 3.80 9.43
CA ASP A 29 -21.02 2.39 9.36
C ASP A 29 -19.80 1.52 9.11
N LYS A 30 -19.66 0.47 9.91
CA LYS A 30 -18.48 -0.37 9.82
C LYS A 30 -18.38 -1.12 8.52
N LYS A 31 -19.51 -1.40 7.88
CA LYS A 31 -19.52 -2.17 6.64
C LYS A 31 -19.92 -1.33 5.45
N PHE A 32 -19.76 -0.02 5.54
CA PHE A 32 -20.14 0.84 4.44
C PHE A 32 -19.26 0.59 3.23
N ASN A 33 -19.89 0.30 2.09
CA ASN A 33 -19.15 -0.05 0.90
C ASN A 33 -18.88 1.14 -0.02
N GLY A 34 -19.23 2.33 0.40
CA GLY A 34 -18.89 3.53 -0.34
C GLY A 34 -20.05 4.19 -1.05
N SER A 35 -21.19 3.52 -1.17
CA SER A 35 -22.35 4.11 -1.81
C SER A 35 -23.60 3.58 -1.14
N GLY A 36 -24.67 4.31 -1.32
CA GLY A 36 -25.95 3.91 -0.75
C GLY A 36 -26.20 4.52 0.61
N PRO A 37 -27.20 4.02 1.31
CA PRO A 37 -27.58 4.62 2.58
C PRO A 37 -26.55 4.38 3.68
N CYS A 38 -26.50 5.29 4.61
CA CYS A 38 -25.65 5.20 5.78
C CYS A 38 -26.48 5.53 7.00
N THR A 39 -26.37 4.71 8.03
CA THR A 39 -27.20 4.90 9.22
C THR A 39 -26.51 5.64 10.33
N ASN A 40 -25.19 5.64 10.37
CA ASN A 40 -24.45 6.29 11.44
C ASN A 40 -23.62 7.41 10.84
N VAL A 41 -24.20 8.60 10.77
CA VAL A 41 -23.59 9.74 10.11
C VAL A 41 -23.21 10.78 11.13
N SER A 42 -22.00 11.30 11.03
CA SER A 42 -21.58 12.44 11.84
C SER A 42 -21.22 13.60 10.95
N THR A 43 -21.29 14.78 11.53
CA THR A 43 -20.94 16.01 10.84
C THR A 43 -19.60 16.48 11.37
N ILE A 44 -18.67 16.71 10.47
CA ILE A 44 -17.36 17.19 10.86
C ILE A 44 -17.01 18.41 10.03
N GLN A 45 -16.10 19.20 10.54
CA GLN A 45 -15.59 20.35 9.80
C GLN A 45 -14.25 20.05 9.18
N CYS A 46 -13.46 19.18 9.80
CA CYS A 46 -12.17 18.79 9.27
C CYS A 46 -12.03 17.27 9.32
N THR A 47 -11.31 16.73 8.35
CA THR A 47 -11.01 15.31 8.37
C THR A 47 -9.89 15.04 9.37
N HIS A 48 -9.69 13.76 9.68
CA HIS A 48 -8.49 13.37 10.39
C HIS A 48 -7.27 13.61 9.48
N GLY A 49 -6.08 13.43 10.03
CA GLY A 49 -4.88 13.64 9.25
C GLY A 49 -4.69 12.48 8.26
N ILE A 50 -4.51 12.83 7.00
CA ILE A 50 -4.34 11.86 5.94
C ILE A 50 -2.95 12.06 5.35
N ARG A 51 -2.14 11.01 5.34
CA ARG A 51 -0.80 11.09 4.76
C ARG A 51 -0.89 10.93 3.25
N PRO A 52 -0.36 11.90 2.49
CA PRO A 52 -0.44 11.83 1.02
C PRO A 52 0.65 10.92 0.45
N VAL A 53 0.52 9.64 0.68
CA VAL A 53 1.51 8.68 0.20
C VAL A 53 1.24 8.34 -1.25
N VAL A 54 2.29 8.35 -2.07
CA VAL A 54 2.18 7.98 -3.49
C VAL A 54 2.71 6.57 -3.64
N SER A 55 1.87 5.68 -4.13
CA SER A 55 2.26 4.28 -4.27
C SER A 55 1.43 3.65 -5.37
N THR A 56 1.81 2.43 -5.72
CA THR A 56 0.99 1.60 -6.58
C THR A 56 0.74 0.27 -5.91
N GLN A 57 -0.44 -0.29 -6.14
CA GLN A 57 -0.85 -1.61 -5.72
C GLN A 57 -1.10 -1.75 -4.23
N LEU A 58 -0.22 -1.27 -3.40
CA LEU A 58 -0.39 -1.33 -1.95
C LEU A 58 -0.59 0.07 -1.42
N LEU A 59 -1.62 0.26 -0.64
CA LEU A 59 -1.89 1.54 -0.01
C LEU A 59 -1.24 1.53 1.38
N LEU A 60 -0.44 2.55 1.64
CA LEU A 60 0.37 2.59 2.85
C LEU A 60 -0.11 3.69 3.78
N ASN A 61 -0.07 3.41 5.07
CA ASN A 61 -0.36 4.40 6.11
C ASN A 61 -1.77 4.97 6.00
N GLY A 62 -2.68 4.19 5.47
CA GLY A 62 -4.07 4.58 5.42
C GLY A 62 -4.83 4.14 6.65
N SER A 63 -6.14 4.24 6.58
CA SER A 63 -7.00 3.88 7.68
C SER A 63 -7.42 2.41 7.58
N LEU A 64 -7.67 1.82 8.74
CA LEU A 64 -8.09 0.42 8.80
C LEU A 64 -9.60 0.33 8.99
N ALA A 65 -10.17 -0.75 8.48
CA ALA A 65 -11.58 -1.03 8.74
C ALA A 65 -11.75 -1.49 10.17
N GLU A 66 -12.88 -1.15 10.77
CA GLU A 66 -13.12 -1.51 12.17
C GLU A 66 -13.59 -2.95 12.33
N GLY A 67 -14.27 -3.47 11.33
CA GLY A 67 -14.74 -4.85 11.39
C GLY A 67 -13.93 -5.75 10.49
N ASP A 68 -14.60 -6.35 9.54
CA ASP A 68 -13.94 -7.22 8.59
C ASP A 68 -13.27 -6.40 7.49
N VAL A 69 -12.43 -7.07 6.73
CA VAL A 69 -11.89 -6.50 5.50
C VAL A 69 -13.04 -6.06 4.60
N ILE A 70 -12.89 -4.89 3.99
CA ILE A 70 -13.93 -4.35 3.11
C ILE A 70 -13.36 -4.24 1.71
N ILE A 71 -14.14 -4.67 0.73
CA ILE A 71 -13.79 -4.48 -0.67
C ILE A 71 -14.78 -3.49 -1.29
N ARG A 72 -14.26 -2.60 -2.11
CA ARG A 72 -15.06 -1.56 -2.71
C ARG A 72 -14.76 -1.44 -4.19
N SER A 73 -15.78 -1.22 -4.99
CA SER A 73 -15.62 -0.97 -6.41
C SER A 73 -16.78 -0.12 -6.88
N GLU A 74 -16.51 0.68 -7.90
CA GLU A 74 -17.58 1.43 -8.52
C GLU A 74 -18.61 0.49 -9.14
N ASN A 75 -18.15 -0.63 -9.68
CA ASN A 75 -19.05 -1.59 -10.31
C ASN A 75 -18.34 -2.95 -10.34
N PHE A 76 -18.77 -3.85 -9.47
CA PHE A 76 -18.13 -5.17 -9.37
C PHE A 76 -18.33 -6.02 -10.61
N THR A 77 -19.36 -5.75 -11.38
CA THR A 77 -19.58 -6.55 -12.59
C THR A 77 -18.72 -6.09 -13.76
N ASN A 78 -18.07 -4.95 -13.64
CA ASN A 78 -17.23 -4.43 -14.71
C ASN A 78 -15.78 -4.77 -14.41
N ASN A 79 -15.19 -5.63 -15.22
CA ASN A 79 -13.81 -6.07 -15.01
C ASN A 79 -12.80 -4.93 -15.12
N ALA A 80 -13.18 -3.85 -15.78
CA ALA A 80 -12.26 -2.72 -15.96
C ALA A 80 -12.18 -1.82 -14.73
N LYS A 81 -13.06 -2.02 -13.76
CA LYS A 81 -13.08 -1.15 -12.58
C LYS A 81 -12.16 -1.69 -11.50
N THR A 82 -11.48 -0.77 -10.86
CA THR A 82 -10.56 -1.13 -9.79
C THR A 82 -11.31 -1.52 -8.54
N ILE A 83 -10.81 -2.54 -7.86
CA ILE A 83 -11.30 -2.92 -6.55
C ILE A 83 -10.31 -2.42 -5.51
N ILE A 84 -10.82 -1.68 -4.54
CA ILE A 84 -10.01 -1.20 -3.44
C ILE A 84 -10.32 -2.05 -2.22
N VAL A 85 -9.28 -2.55 -1.59
CA VAL A 85 -9.40 -3.40 -0.42
C VAL A 85 -8.90 -2.63 0.78
N GLN A 86 -9.74 -2.54 1.80
CA GLN A 86 -9.35 -1.91 3.06
C GLN A 86 -9.19 -2.99 4.11
N LEU A 87 -7.97 -3.09 4.63
CA LEU A 87 -7.66 -4.12 5.61
C LEU A 87 -8.16 -3.71 6.99
N ASN A 88 -8.37 -4.70 7.83
CA ASN A 88 -8.74 -4.44 9.21
C ASN A 88 -7.59 -4.61 10.19
N GLU A 89 -6.45 -5.06 9.70
CA GLU A 89 -5.23 -5.17 10.50
C GLU A 89 -4.06 -4.66 9.70
N THR A 90 -3.13 -4.03 10.41
CA THR A 90 -1.92 -3.55 9.77
C THR A 90 -1.03 -4.73 9.38
N VAL A 91 -0.52 -4.68 8.16
CA VAL A 91 0.52 -5.58 7.72
C VAL A 91 1.76 -4.74 7.48
N GLU A 92 2.73 -4.91 8.35
CA GLU A 92 3.91 -4.06 8.29
C GLU A 92 4.80 -4.49 7.14
N ILE A 93 5.27 -3.51 6.38
CA ILE A 93 6.19 -3.77 5.29
C ILE A 93 7.44 -2.93 5.53
N ASN A 94 8.58 -3.59 5.47
CA ASN A 94 9.87 -2.94 5.70
C ASN A 94 10.69 -3.00 4.44
N CYS A 95 11.05 -1.83 3.94
CA CYS A 95 11.77 -1.74 2.70
C CYS A 95 13.16 -1.21 2.95
N THR A 96 14.11 -1.72 2.19
CA THR A 96 15.51 -1.37 2.34
C THR A 96 16.08 -1.02 0.98
N ARG A 97 16.78 0.09 0.95
CA ARG A 97 17.55 0.49 -0.22
C ARG A 97 18.98 0.71 0.22
N PRO A 98 19.83 -0.30 0.08
CA PRO A 98 21.19 -0.15 0.54
C PRO A 98 21.92 0.98 -0.16
N SER A 99 22.79 1.64 0.57
CA SER A 99 23.53 2.75 0.05
C SER A 99 24.67 2.26 -0.85
N ASN A 100 24.93 3.00 -1.91
CA ASN A 100 26.07 2.73 -2.76
C ASN A 100 27.38 3.11 -2.11
N ASN A 101 27.33 3.84 -1.02
CA ASN A 101 28.56 4.32 -0.39
C ASN A 101 29.40 3.18 0.14
N THR A 102 28.81 2.06 0.46
CA THR A 102 29.58 0.93 0.93
C THR A 102 30.55 0.43 -0.12
N ARG A 103 30.30 0.69 -1.37
CA ARG A 103 31.18 0.23 -2.42
C ARG A 103 32.42 1.08 -2.56
N LYS A 104 32.34 2.33 -2.18
CA LYS A 104 33.46 3.23 -2.32
C LYS A 104 34.60 2.90 -1.39
N GLY A 105 34.30 2.27 -0.29
CA GLY A 105 35.35 1.88 0.63
C GLY A 105 36.15 0.69 0.20
N ILE A 106 35.78 0.07 -0.87
CA ILE A 106 36.45 -1.14 -1.34
C ILE A 106 37.58 -0.74 -2.26
N HIS A 107 38.76 -1.19 -1.92
CA HIS A 107 39.94 -0.79 -2.66
C HIS A 107 40.13 -1.60 -3.90
N LEU A 108 40.73 -0.99 -4.87
CA LEU A 108 40.96 -1.62 -6.16
C LEU A 108 41.87 -2.82 -6.07
N GLY A 109 42.76 -2.82 -5.13
CA GLY A 109 43.68 -3.92 -4.98
C GLY A 109 43.01 -5.24 -4.65
N TRP A 110 41.76 -5.18 -4.24
CA TRP A 110 41.08 -6.38 -3.83
C TRP A 110 40.12 -6.89 -4.92
N ARG A 111 40.23 -6.37 -6.06
CA ARG A 111 39.22 -6.68 -7.09
C ARG A 111 39.14 -8.14 -7.39
N ARG A 112 40.27 -8.81 -7.47
CA ARG A 112 40.21 -10.21 -7.90
C ARG A 112 39.52 -11.09 -6.88
N THR A 113 39.92 -10.95 -5.66
CA THR A 113 39.28 -11.68 -4.60
C THR A 113 37.84 -11.23 -4.45
N PHE A 114 37.60 -10.02 -4.86
CA PHE A 114 36.37 -9.37 -4.55
C PHE A 114 35.26 -9.65 -5.56
N PHE A 115 35.61 -10.14 -6.73
CA PHE A 115 34.59 -10.34 -7.75
C PHE A 115 33.48 -11.28 -7.33
N ALA A 116 33.82 -12.44 -6.85
CA ALA A 116 32.81 -13.39 -6.42
C ALA A 116 31.99 -12.83 -5.26
N THR A 117 32.68 -12.19 -4.35
CA THR A 117 32.00 -11.57 -3.20
C THR A 117 31.12 -10.43 -3.63
N GLU A 118 31.57 -9.67 -4.60
CA GLU A 118 30.80 -8.53 -5.04
C GLU A 118 29.48 -8.96 -5.68
N LYS A 119 29.47 -10.07 -6.36
CA LYS A 119 28.26 -10.55 -6.96
C LYS A 119 27.19 -10.86 -5.90
N ILE A 120 27.63 -11.50 -4.82
CA ILE A 120 26.70 -11.80 -3.74
C ILE A 120 26.24 -10.53 -3.05
N ILE A 121 27.16 -9.61 -2.85
CA ILE A 121 26.81 -8.34 -2.21
C ILE A 121 25.88 -7.54 -3.08
N GLY A 122 26.03 -7.61 -4.39
CA GLY A 122 25.15 -6.92 -5.29
C GLY A 122 23.73 -7.38 -5.17
N ASP A 123 23.51 -8.66 -4.97
CA ASP A 123 22.17 -9.17 -4.78
C ASP A 123 21.57 -8.67 -3.48
N ILE A 124 22.39 -8.60 -2.45
CA ILE A 124 21.92 -8.12 -1.16
C ILE A 124 21.60 -6.63 -1.22
N ARG A 125 22.27 -5.91 -2.08
CA ARG A 125 22.11 -4.47 -2.16
C ARG A 125 20.90 -4.03 -2.95
N LYS A 126 20.23 -4.93 -3.63
CA LYS A 126 19.02 -4.54 -4.36
C LYS A 126 18.00 -4.02 -3.38
N ALA A 127 17.31 -2.96 -3.81
CA ALA A 127 16.18 -2.49 -3.02
C ALA A 127 15.14 -3.58 -2.93
N HIS A 128 14.63 -3.78 -1.72
CA HIS A 128 13.67 -4.86 -1.52
C HIS A 128 12.83 -4.57 -0.30
N CYS A 129 11.74 -5.29 -0.19
CA CYS A 129 10.84 -5.14 0.92
C CYS A 129 10.55 -6.49 1.53
N ASN A 130 10.37 -6.49 2.84
CA ASN A 130 10.03 -7.69 3.59
C ASN A 130 8.69 -7.52 4.27
N VAL A 131 7.91 -8.59 4.29
CA VAL A 131 6.63 -8.63 4.97
C VAL A 131 6.49 -9.99 5.58
N SER A 132 5.80 -10.01 6.73
CA SER A 132 5.58 -11.31 7.37
C SER A 132 4.70 -12.19 6.50
N UNK A 133 5.06 -13.24 6.15
CA UNK A 133 4.52 -13.99 5.42
C UNK A 133 3.40 -14.42 5.90
N ALA A 134 3.48 -14.96 7.17
CA ALA A 134 2.29 -15.48 7.81
C ALA A 134 1.17 -14.46 7.81
N LYS A 135 1.51 -13.24 8.16
CA LYS A 135 0.50 -12.18 8.19
C LYS A 135 -0.03 -11.89 6.80
N TRP A 136 0.86 -11.85 5.81
CA TRP A 136 0.43 -11.58 4.45
C TRP A 136 -0.48 -12.69 3.92
N ASN A 137 -0.13 -13.94 4.19
CA ASN A 137 -0.96 -15.04 3.75
C ASN A 137 -2.33 -15.00 4.40
N ASN A 138 -2.38 -14.67 5.67
CA ASN A 138 -3.66 -14.56 6.36
C ASN A 138 -4.48 -13.42 5.76
N THR A 139 -3.84 -12.33 5.43
CA THR A 139 -4.52 -11.21 4.80
C THR A 139 -5.11 -11.60 3.45
N LEU A 140 -4.33 -12.28 2.63
CA LEU A 140 -4.82 -12.70 1.32
C LEU A 140 -5.98 -13.68 1.46
N ARG A 141 -5.93 -14.52 2.49
CA ARG A 141 -7.02 -15.46 2.72
C ARG A 141 -8.32 -14.72 3.04
N GLN A 142 -8.23 -13.70 3.88
CA GLN A 142 -9.41 -12.91 4.20
C GLN A 142 -9.95 -12.17 2.98
N ILE A 143 -9.06 -11.62 2.18
CA ILE A 143 -9.47 -10.94 0.96
C ILE A 143 -10.15 -11.92 0.01
N ALA A 144 -9.59 -13.11 -0.12
CA ALA A 144 -10.18 -14.10 -1.00
C ALA A 144 -11.59 -14.47 -0.54
N MET A 145 -11.79 -14.57 0.77
CA MET A 145 -13.12 -14.88 1.27
C MET A 145 -14.13 -13.80 0.89
N LYS A 146 -13.72 -12.55 1.02
CA LYS A 146 -14.63 -11.46 0.64
C LYS A 146 -14.91 -11.44 -0.85
N LEU A 147 -13.90 -11.72 -1.66
CA LEU A 147 -14.08 -11.74 -3.10
C LEU A 147 -14.96 -12.91 -3.54
N ARG A 148 -14.80 -14.07 -2.88
CA ARG A 148 -15.67 -15.20 -3.20
C ARG A 148 -17.12 -14.86 -2.93
N GLU A 149 -17.39 -14.21 -1.82
CA GLU A 149 -18.75 -13.82 -1.50
C GLU A 149 -19.29 -12.82 -2.52
N GLN A 150 -18.47 -11.86 -2.91
CA GLN A 150 -18.91 -10.82 -3.84
C GLN A 150 -19.17 -11.37 -5.22
N PHE A 151 -18.31 -12.25 -5.72
CA PHE A 151 -18.42 -12.75 -7.08
C PHE A 151 -19.08 -14.12 -7.16
N ASN A 152 -19.45 -14.68 -6.02
CA ASN A 152 -20.16 -15.98 -5.98
C ASN A 152 -19.35 -17.05 -6.72
N THR A 153 -18.06 -17.10 -6.45
CA THR A 153 -17.18 -18.07 -7.04
C THR A 153 -16.36 -18.74 -5.95
N SER A 154 -15.89 -19.94 -6.23
CA SER A 154 -15.09 -20.66 -5.24
C SER A 154 -13.59 -20.51 -5.47
N THR A 155 -13.19 -19.88 -6.55
CA THR A 155 -11.78 -19.82 -6.90
C THR A 155 -11.32 -18.38 -7.05
N ILE A 156 -10.40 -17.95 -6.18
CA ILE A 156 -9.74 -16.67 -6.27
C ILE A 156 -8.24 -16.94 -6.34
N ILE A 157 -7.60 -16.41 -7.34
CA ILE A 157 -6.18 -16.62 -7.55
C ILE A 157 -5.47 -15.28 -7.52
N PHE A 158 -4.43 -15.19 -6.72
CA PHE A 158 -3.58 -14.01 -6.69
C PHE A 158 -2.33 -14.29 -7.50
N ASN A 159 -1.93 -13.30 -8.27
CA ASN A 159 -0.80 -13.48 -9.16
C ASN A 159 0.07 -12.24 -9.12
N GLN A 160 1.16 -12.30 -9.84
CA GLN A 160 2.07 -11.17 -9.89
C GLN A 160 1.39 -9.97 -10.53
N SER A 161 1.97 -8.79 -10.24
CA SER A 161 1.47 -7.58 -10.82
C SER A 161 1.54 -7.63 -12.34
N SER A 162 0.48 -7.14 -12.98
CA SER A 162 0.45 -7.11 -14.44
C SER A 162 1.19 -5.92 -15.02
N GLY A 163 1.78 -5.09 -14.15
CA GLY A 163 2.52 -3.96 -14.64
C GLY A 163 2.23 -2.73 -13.82
N GLY A 164 2.78 -1.62 -14.24
CA GLY A 164 2.60 -0.38 -13.55
C GLY A 164 3.69 0.59 -13.92
N ASP A 165 3.60 1.77 -13.33
CA ASP A 165 4.60 2.79 -13.59
C ASP A 165 5.91 2.38 -12.90
N PRO A 166 6.97 2.17 -13.66
CA PRO A 166 8.22 1.72 -13.04
C PRO A 166 8.86 2.76 -12.13
N GLU A 167 8.39 3.98 -12.20
CA GLU A 167 8.96 5.03 -11.37
C GLU A 167 8.35 5.08 -9.98
N ILE A 168 7.33 4.33 -9.73
CA ILE A 168 6.65 4.35 -8.43
C ILE A 168 6.85 3.05 -7.66
#